data_dd52f5eb1f7d80ee6f5a9327b08e49f8
#
_entry.id   dd52f5eb1f7d80ee6f5a9327b08e49f8
#
_cell.length_a   1.000
_cell.length_b   1.000
_cell.length_c   1.000
_cell.angle_alpha   90.00
_cell.angle_beta   90.00
_cell.angle_gamma   90.00
#
_symmetry.space_group_name_H-M   'P 1'
#
loop_
_entity.id
_entity.type
_entity.pdbx_description
1 polymer ?
#
loop_
_entity_poly.entity_id
_entity_poly.type
_entity_poly.pdbx_seq_one_letter_code
_entity_poly.pdbx_strand_id
1 'polypeptide(L)'
;MSYAYYPGCATHGLSKDVDIATRKVFEALGIKLEEVKDWNCCGGGFFDEYDEVGHIALNLRNLSIVEKMGYTKMVTPCSVCLHSHRLAVYKYKENKDLRKEVDKRIKNTSVKYEGKANAEHIVWVLVRDVGIEKIKEKVKKPLAGLRVAAYYGCQMLRPEEIMGFEPAFNPHSMEDLIAATGATPVTFPMSRSCCGFPLMGSNPSVGIKLAYNVLKSAKEQNADLLAHPCSLCHLQLDSLQFKIKAEFNTNWTLPAIYITQLLGLAFGFKAEELGIGKLALEVLKSKGFA
;
A
#
# COMPACT_ATOMS: atom_id res chain seq x y z
N MET A 1 19.39 -8.16 4.04
CA MET A 1 18.04 -8.73 4.27
C MET A 1 17.43 -9.11 2.92
N SER A 2 16.56 -10.14 2.88
CA SER A 2 15.80 -10.50 1.68
C SER A 2 14.39 -10.91 2.05
N TYR A 3 13.44 -10.65 1.15
CA TYR A 3 12.01 -10.96 1.34
C TYR A 3 11.43 -11.53 0.05
N ALA A 4 10.46 -12.45 0.18
CA ALA A 4 9.56 -12.78 -0.90
C ALA A 4 8.67 -11.56 -1.20
N TYR A 5 8.58 -11.16 -2.46
CA TYR A 5 7.86 -9.95 -2.87
C TYR A 5 6.62 -10.29 -3.69
N TYR A 6 5.49 -9.86 -3.22
CA TYR A 6 4.22 -9.98 -3.91
C TYR A 6 3.76 -8.59 -4.41
N PRO A 7 3.94 -8.28 -5.70
CA PRO A 7 3.59 -6.97 -6.23
C PRO A 7 2.08 -6.72 -6.23
N GLY A 8 1.28 -7.74 -6.56
CA GLY A 8 -0.15 -7.64 -6.75
C GLY A 8 -0.55 -7.12 -8.15
N CYS A 9 -1.82 -7.31 -8.53
CA CYS A 9 -2.30 -7.05 -9.89
C CYS A 9 -2.26 -5.56 -10.28
N ALA A 10 -2.50 -4.64 -9.33
CA ALA A 10 -2.50 -3.20 -9.61
C ALA A 10 -1.11 -2.70 -10.02
N THR A 11 -0.05 -3.17 -9.38
CA THR A 11 1.34 -2.77 -9.68
C THR A 11 1.86 -3.37 -10.98
N HIS A 12 1.33 -4.52 -11.39
CA HIS A 12 1.59 -5.06 -12.74
C HIS A 12 0.80 -4.35 -13.84
N GLY A 13 -0.31 -3.70 -13.47
CA GLY A 13 -1.22 -3.01 -14.38
C GLY A 13 -1.05 -1.48 -14.34
N LEU A 14 -2.00 -0.82 -13.70
CA LEU A 14 -2.19 0.63 -13.73
C LEU A 14 -1.30 1.43 -12.77
N SER A 15 -0.66 0.76 -11.79
CA SER A 15 0.22 1.40 -10.78
C SER A 15 1.65 0.84 -10.86
N LYS A 16 2.21 0.73 -12.06
CA LYS A 16 3.58 0.23 -12.27
C LYS A 16 4.64 1.09 -11.61
N ASP A 17 4.39 2.38 -11.49
CA ASP A 17 5.21 3.37 -10.80
C ASP A 17 5.43 3.00 -9.32
N VAL A 18 4.40 2.45 -8.66
CA VAL A 18 4.50 1.94 -7.28
C VAL A 18 5.53 0.81 -7.18
N ASP A 19 5.53 -0.14 -8.12
CA ASP A 19 6.50 -1.24 -8.15
C ASP A 19 7.92 -0.72 -8.40
N ILE A 20 8.08 0.14 -9.40
CA ILE A 20 9.36 0.75 -9.76
C ILE A 20 9.99 1.48 -8.55
N ALA A 21 9.22 2.35 -7.91
CA ALA A 21 9.69 3.11 -6.75
C ALA A 21 10.01 2.20 -5.56
N THR A 22 9.17 1.17 -5.31
CA THR A 22 9.39 0.21 -4.22
C THR A 22 10.70 -0.55 -4.42
N ARG A 23 10.93 -1.11 -5.59
CA ARG A 23 12.18 -1.86 -5.88
C ARG A 23 13.42 -0.98 -5.76
N LYS A 24 13.40 0.25 -6.31
CA LYS A 24 14.53 1.20 -6.21
C LYS A 24 14.85 1.58 -4.77
N VAL A 25 13.85 1.86 -3.95
CA VAL A 25 14.05 2.22 -2.54
C VAL A 25 14.62 1.05 -1.74
N PHE A 26 14.07 -0.16 -1.92
CA PHE A 26 14.56 -1.35 -1.23
C PHE A 26 15.98 -1.73 -1.66
N GLU A 27 16.30 -1.61 -2.95
CA GLU A 27 17.65 -1.79 -3.47
C GLU A 27 18.65 -0.78 -2.86
N ALA A 28 18.29 0.51 -2.78
CA ALA A 28 19.10 1.56 -2.16
C ALA A 28 19.34 1.29 -0.65
N LEU A 29 18.41 0.61 0.01
CA LEU A 29 18.54 0.16 1.40
C LEU A 29 19.34 -1.14 1.55
N GLY A 30 19.77 -1.76 0.43
CA GLY A 30 20.49 -3.04 0.43
C GLY A 30 19.58 -4.24 0.75
N ILE A 31 18.30 -4.14 0.41
CA ILE A 31 17.31 -5.20 0.65
C ILE A 31 16.89 -5.82 -0.67
N LYS A 32 17.06 -7.14 -0.78
CA LYS A 32 16.61 -7.91 -1.95
C LYS A 32 15.12 -8.22 -1.85
N LEU A 33 14.36 -7.82 -2.86
CA LEU A 33 12.98 -8.23 -3.08
C LEU A 33 12.96 -9.33 -4.16
N GLU A 34 12.66 -10.56 -3.76
CA GLU A 34 12.57 -11.71 -4.67
C GLU A 34 11.09 -11.94 -5.01
N GLU A 35 10.72 -11.67 -6.24
CA GLU A 35 9.31 -11.79 -6.65
C GLU A 35 8.82 -13.22 -6.55
N VAL A 36 7.65 -13.38 -5.95
CA VAL A 36 6.93 -14.67 -5.88
C VAL A 36 6.53 -15.07 -7.29
N LYS A 37 7.10 -16.14 -7.80
CA LYS A 37 6.80 -16.66 -9.14
C LYS A 37 5.41 -17.30 -9.17
N ASP A 38 4.71 -17.13 -10.30
CA ASP A 38 3.39 -17.76 -10.50
C ASP A 38 2.36 -17.39 -9.42
N TRP A 39 2.45 -16.18 -8.86
CA TRP A 39 1.42 -15.67 -7.96
C TRP A 39 0.08 -15.44 -8.69
N ASN A 40 -1.02 -15.54 -7.97
CA ASN A 40 -2.36 -15.14 -8.43
C ASN A 40 -2.84 -13.89 -7.70
N CYS A 41 -3.83 -13.18 -8.26
CA CYS A 41 -4.47 -12.05 -7.58
C CYS A 41 -5.01 -12.49 -6.22
N CYS A 42 -4.89 -11.59 -5.22
CA CYS A 42 -5.40 -11.85 -3.87
C CYS A 42 -6.94 -11.88 -3.79
N GLY A 43 -7.65 -11.42 -4.84
CA GLY A 43 -9.11 -11.34 -4.86
C GLY A 43 -9.69 -10.28 -3.93
N GLY A 44 -8.84 -9.46 -3.28
CA GLY A 44 -9.28 -8.54 -2.24
C GLY A 44 -10.23 -7.46 -2.73
N GLY A 45 -11.21 -7.18 -1.87
CA GLY A 45 -12.21 -6.16 -2.06
C GLY A 45 -13.54 -6.63 -2.66
N PHE A 46 -13.61 -7.87 -3.18
CA PHE A 46 -14.85 -8.36 -3.79
C PHE A 46 -15.02 -9.88 -3.69
N PHE A 47 -13.95 -10.67 -3.83
CA PHE A 47 -14.06 -12.11 -4.04
C PHE A 47 -14.44 -12.88 -2.77
N ASP A 48 -14.06 -12.39 -1.61
CA ASP A 48 -14.41 -12.96 -0.31
C ASP A 48 -15.92 -12.92 -0.01
N GLU A 49 -16.63 -11.94 -0.57
CA GLU A 49 -18.09 -11.84 -0.46
C GLU A 49 -18.85 -12.90 -1.31
N TYR A 50 -18.20 -13.40 -2.37
CA TYR A 50 -18.82 -14.38 -3.27
C TYR A 50 -18.41 -15.83 -2.97
N ASP A 51 -17.15 -16.07 -2.65
CA ASP A 51 -16.61 -17.40 -2.36
C ASP A 51 -15.49 -17.29 -1.32
N GLU A 52 -15.88 -17.28 -0.05
CA GLU A 52 -14.93 -17.19 1.06
C GLU A 52 -13.90 -18.33 1.05
N VAL A 53 -14.33 -19.56 0.78
CA VAL A 53 -13.43 -20.74 0.69
C VAL A 53 -12.44 -20.57 -0.44
N GLY A 54 -12.91 -20.13 -1.61
CA GLY A 54 -12.07 -19.84 -2.75
C GLY A 54 -11.09 -18.70 -2.49
N HIS A 55 -11.53 -17.62 -1.85
CA HIS A 55 -10.67 -16.49 -1.45
C HIS A 55 -9.53 -16.96 -0.53
N ILE A 56 -9.84 -17.76 0.50
CA ILE A 56 -8.81 -18.30 1.39
C ILE A 56 -7.85 -19.21 0.60
N ALA A 57 -8.36 -20.11 -0.22
CA ALA A 57 -7.54 -21.03 -1.01
C ALA A 57 -6.55 -20.30 -1.94
N LEU A 58 -6.98 -19.21 -2.62
CA LEU A 58 -6.12 -18.39 -3.48
C LEU A 58 -5.00 -17.70 -2.70
N ASN A 59 -5.30 -17.17 -1.53
CA ASN A 59 -4.31 -16.49 -0.71
C ASN A 59 -3.33 -17.47 -0.05
N LEU A 60 -3.79 -18.64 0.40
CA LEU A 60 -2.92 -19.71 0.91
C LEU A 60 -2.03 -20.28 -0.21
N ARG A 61 -2.49 -20.29 -1.48
CA ARG A 61 -1.65 -20.69 -2.61
C ARG A 61 -0.43 -19.77 -2.73
N ASN A 62 -0.62 -18.46 -2.73
CA ASN A 62 0.49 -17.51 -2.78
C ASN A 62 1.47 -17.74 -1.63
N LEU A 63 0.96 -17.91 -0.41
CA LEU A 63 1.79 -18.14 0.77
C LEU A 63 2.51 -19.50 0.72
N SER A 64 1.89 -20.54 0.16
CA SER A 64 2.55 -21.84 -0.03
C SER A 64 3.74 -21.77 -1.00
N ILE A 65 3.66 -20.87 -2.02
CA ILE A 65 4.80 -20.61 -2.91
C ILE A 65 5.92 -19.90 -2.15
N VAL A 66 5.59 -18.95 -1.30
CA VAL A 66 6.55 -18.25 -0.43
C VAL A 66 7.29 -19.23 0.48
N GLU A 67 6.57 -20.19 1.08
CA GLU A 67 7.17 -21.26 1.90
C GLU A 67 8.12 -22.14 1.08
N LYS A 68 7.75 -22.51 -0.15
CA LYS A 68 8.61 -23.27 -1.08
C LYS A 68 9.87 -22.48 -1.48
N MET A 69 9.80 -21.14 -1.52
CA MET A 69 10.96 -20.28 -1.75
C MET A 69 11.86 -20.16 -0.52
N GLY A 70 11.48 -20.75 0.62
CA GLY A 70 12.23 -20.69 1.88
C GLY A 70 11.98 -19.40 2.70
N TYR A 71 10.94 -18.64 2.41
CA TYR A 71 10.59 -17.43 3.14
C TYR A 71 9.41 -17.65 4.08
N THR A 72 9.38 -16.86 5.15
CA THR A 72 8.25 -16.78 6.10
C THR A 72 7.52 -15.44 6.03
N LYS A 73 8.13 -14.45 5.37
CA LYS A 73 7.53 -13.12 5.17
C LYS A 73 7.35 -12.84 3.68
N MET A 74 6.12 -12.61 3.28
CA MET A 74 5.74 -12.12 1.95
C MET A 74 5.45 -10.62 2.03
N VAL A 75 6.26 -9.81 1.39
CA VAL A 75 6.13 -8.35 1.45
C VAL A 75 5.34 -7.83 0.26
N THR A 76 4.38 -6.94 0.51
CA THR A 76 3.52 -6.35 -0.52
C THR A 76 3.41 -4.84 -0.39
N PRO A 77 3.31 -4.08 -1.53
CA PRO A 77 3.09 -2.63 -1.54
C PRO A 77 1.60 -2.26 -1.57
N CYS A 78 0.71 -3.17 -1.26
CA CYS A 78 -0.73 -2.96 -1.36
C CYS A 78 -1.44 -3.37 -0.06
N SER A 79 -2.11 -2.40 0.59
CA SER A 79 -2.84 -2.66 1.84
C SER A 79 -4.00 -3.65 1.65
N VAL A 80 -4.63 -3.68 0.47
CA VAL A 80 -5.67 -4.66 0.15
C VAL A 80 -5.10 -6.06 0.04
N CYS A 81 -3.95 -6.22 -0.63
CA CYS A 81 -3.27 -7.51 -0.73
C CYS A 81 -2.79 -8.01 0.64
N LEU A 82 -2.22 -7.11 1.45
CA LEU A 82 -1.87 -7.41 2.85
C LEU A 82 -3.08 -7.96 3.61
N HIS A 83 -4.19 -7.21 3.59
CA HIS A 83 -5.42 -7.57 4.29
C HIS A 83 -5.94 -8.95 3.85
N SER A 84 -6.06 -9.18 2.54
CA SER A 84 -6.59 -10.45 2.00
C SER A 84 -5.77 -11.65 2.45
N HIS A 85 -4.44 -11.59 2.38
CA HIS A 85 -3.58 -12.69 2.81
C HIS A 85 -3.64 -12.92 4.32
N ARG A 86 -3.60 -11.85 5.13
CA ARG A 86 -3.67 -11.96 6.58
C ARG A 86 -5.04 -12.45 7.06
N LEU A 87 -6.12 -11.95 6.48
CA LEU A 87 -7.47 -12.41 6.76
C LEU A 87 -7.65 -13.90 6.42
N ALA A 88 -7.13 -14.33 5.26
CA ALA A 88 -7.18 -15.73 4.87
C ALA A 88 -6.44 -16.63 5.87
N VAL A 89 -5.24 -16.23 6.31
CA VAL A 89 -4.48 -16.96 7.35
C VAL A 89 -5.23 -17.00 8.67
N TYR A 90 -5.79 -15.88 9.09
CA TYR A 90 -6.56 -15.77 10.34
C TYR A 90 -7.77 -16.71 10.31
N LYS A 91 -8.64 -16.59 9.31
CA LYS A 91 -9.84 -17.42 9.15
C LYS A 91 -9.50 -18.91 9.06
N TYR A 92 -8.46 -19.27 8.31
CA TYR A 92 -8.00 -20.67 8.19
C TYR A 92 -7.50 -21.26 9.51
N LYS A 93 -6.88 -20.45 10.37
CA LYS A 93 -6.39 -20.90 11.68
C LYS A 93 -7.49 -20.98 12.72
N GLU A 94 -8.35 -19.98 12.78
CA GLU A 94 -9.34 -19.82 13.86
C GLU A 94 -10.65 -20.59 13.62
N ASN A 95 -11.02 -20.82 12.34
CA ASN A 95 -12.29 -21.50 12.01
C ASN A 95 -12.02 -22.93 11.48
N LYS A 96 -12.22 -23.93 12.35
CA LYS A 96 -11.96 -25.36 12.04
C LYS A 96 -12.86 -25.90 10.93
N ASP A 97 -14.09 -25.47 10.81
CA ASP A 97 -15.01 -25.97 9.79
C ASP A 97 -14.69 -25.36 8.44
N LEU A 98 -14.44 -24.07 8.39
CA LEU A 98 -13.96 -23.37 7.20
C LEU A 98 -12.61 -23.95 6.72
N ARG A 99 -11.70 -24.26 7.64
CA ARG A 99 -10.45 -24.95 7.32
C ARG A 99 -10.69 -26.29 6.61
N LYS A 100 -11.61 -27.13 7.10
CA LYS A 100 -11.94 -28.40 6.45
C LYS A 100 -12.45 -28.21 5.02
N GLU A 101 -13.28 -27.19 4.79
CA GLU A 101 -13.80 -26.87 3.46
C GLU A 101 -12.68 -26.39 2.52
N VAL A 102 -11.78 -25.53 3.01
CA VAL A 102 -10.59 -25.10 2.26
C VAL A 102 -9.70 -26.29 1.93
N ASP A 103 -9.36 -27.13 2.91
CA ASP A 103 -8.52 -28.32 2.72
C ASP A 103 -9.15 -29.29 1.68
N LYS A 104 -10.46 -29.45 1.70
CA LYS A 104 -11.20 -30.23 0.68
C LYS A 104 -11.08 -29.58 -0.71
N ARG A 105 -11.20 -28.25 -0.82
CA ARG A 105 -11.09 -27.49 -2.07
C ARG A 105 -9.71 -27.64 -2.71
N ILE A 106 -8.63 -27.58 -1.88
CA ILE A 106 -7.24 -27.63 -2.37
C ILE A 106 -6.63 -29.03 -2.43
N LYS A 107 -7.35 -30.06 -2.01
CA LYS A 107 -6.82 -31.45 -1.87
C LYS A 107 -6.11 -31.98 -3.12
N ASN A 108 -6.62 -31.68 -4.30
CA ASN A 108 -6.08 -32.16 -5.58
C ASN A 108 -5.23 -31.09 -6.30
N THR A 109 -4.79 -30.07 -5.59
CA THR A 109 -3.94 -29.00 -6.13
C THR A 109 -2.50 -29.13 -5.62
N SER A 110 -1.60 -28.29 -6.12
CA SER A 110 -0.22 -28.17 -5.62
C SER A 110 -0.09 -27.31 -4.36
N VAL A 111 -1.19 -26.78 -3.82
CA VAL A 111 -1.19 -25.93 -2.64
C VAL A 111 -0.89 -26.76 -1.39
N LYS A 112 0.17 -26.39 -0.69
CA LYS A 112 0.58 -27.00 0.59
C LYS A 112 1.05 -25.89 1.53
N TYR A 113 0.09 -25.20 2.15
CA TYR A 113 0.40 -24.16 3.14
C TYR A 113 0.68 -24.81 4.49
N GLU A 114 1.89 -24.61 5.02
CA GLU A 114 2.37 -25.20 6.28
C GLU A 114 2.14 -24.29 7.49
N GLY A 115 1.59 -23.09 7.29
CA GLY A 115 1.30 -22.15 8.38
C GLY A 115 2.49 -21.28 8.80
N LYS A 116 3.61 -21.31 8.07
CA LYS A 116 4.86 -20.59 8.38
C LYS A 116 4.89 -19.20 7.78
N ALA A 117 4.41 -19.02 6.54
CA ALA A 117 4.43 -17.75 5.84
C ALA A 117 3.22 -16.87 6.18
N ASN A 118 3.44 -15.55 6.21
CA ASN A 118 2.38 -14.55 6.31
C ASN A 118 2.76 -13.29 5.51
N ALA A 119 1.75 -12.46 5.22
CA ALA A 119 1.96 -11.20 4.52
C ALA A 119 2.39 -10.08 5.48
N GLU A 120 3.29 -9.23 4.98
CA GLU A 120 3.79 -8.03 5.64
C GLU A 120 3.65 -6.84 4.68
N HIS A 121 3.41 -5.65 5.22
CA HIS A 121 3.41 -4.44 4.39
C HIS A 121 4.82 -3.86 4.25
N ILE A 122 5.15 -3.25 3.09
CA ILE A 122 6.44 -2.58 2.91
C ILE A 122 6.69 -1.50 3.97
N VAL A 123 5.65 -0.75 4.38
CA VAL A 123 5.75 0.26 5.45
C VAL A 123 6.20 -0.38 6.76
N TRP A 124 5.65 -1.54 7.12
CA TRP A 124 6.03 -2.24 8.35
C TRP A 124 7.50 -2.70 8.32
N VAL A 125 7.94 -3.21 7.17
CA VAL A 125 9.34 -3.59 6.97
C VAL A 125 10.26 -2.36 7.08
N LEU A 126 9.90 -1.25 6.46
CA LEU A 126 10.69 -0.02 6.52
C LEU A 126 10.81 0.52 7.94
N VAL A 127 9.72 0.54 8.71
CA VAL A 127 9.73 1.10 10.07
C VAL A 127 10.37 0.13 11.07
N ARG A 128 9.97 -1.16 11.06
CA ARG A 128 10.39 -2.14 12.08
C ARG A 128 11.71 -2.82 11.76
N ASP A 129 11.86 -3.33 10.51
CA ASP A 129 12.99 -4.20 10.17
C ASP A 129 14.20 -3.38 9.68
N VAL A 130 13.97 -2.26 8.97
CA VAL A 130 15.03 -1.33 8.53
C VAL A 130 15.34 -0.30 9.63
N GLY A 131 14.31 0.33 10.16
CA GLY A 131 14.41 1.38 11.17
C GLY A 131 14.54 2.78 10.56
N ILE A 132 13.91 3.75 11.23
CA ILE A 132 13.84 5.15 10.78
C ILE A 132 15.22 5.80 10.67
N GLU A 133 16.14 5.51 11.59
CA GLU A 133 17.48 6.11 11.55
C GLU A 133 18.27 5.67 10.31
N LYS A 134 18.21 4.40 9.94
CA LYS A 134 18.86 3.90 8.73
C LYS A 134 18.25 4.50 7.44
N ILE A 135 16.95 4.81 7.47
CA ILE A 135 16.29 5.52 6.36
C ILE A 135 16.83 6.96 6.28
N LYS A 136 16.94 7.66 7.41
CA LYS A 136 17.52 9.02 7.46
C LYS A 136 18.94 9.06 6.93
N GLU A 137 19.78 8.08 7.24
CA GLU A 137 21.15 7.97 6.72
C GLU A 137 21.23 7.89 5.18
N LYS A 138 20.17 7.41 4.54
CA LYS A 138 20.08 7.32 3.08
C LYS A 138 19.59 8.59 2.40
N VAL A 139 19.09 9.57 3.16
CA VAL A 139 18.59 10.83 2.63
C VAL A 139 19.76 11.67 2.10
N LYS A 140 19.73 11.96 0.80
CA LYS A 140 20.71 12.80 0.11
C LYS A 140 20.16 14.18 -0.23
N LYS A 141 18.85 14.26 -0.43
CA LYS A 141 18.11 15.50 -0.75
C LYS A 141 16.93 15.65 0.21
N PRO A 142 17.13 16.25 1.40
CA PRO A 142 16.04 16.46 2.35
C PRO A 142 14.91 17.27 1.70
N LEU A 143 13.66 16.85 1.96
CA LEU A 143 12.47 17.50 1.41
C LEU A 143 11.93 18.60 2.35
N ALA A 144 12.83 19.38 2.94
CA ALA A 144 12.50 20.43 3.91
C ALA A 144 11.63 21.52 3.26
N GLY A 145 10.51 21.87 3.93
CA GLY A 145 9.53 22.82 3.41
C GLY A 145 8.38 22.17 2.63
N LEU A 146 8.45 20.88 2.30
CA LEU A 146 7.33 20.13 1.73
C LEU A 146 6.40 19.64 2.85
N ARG A 147 5.10 19.93 2.74
CA ARG A 147 4.06 19.51 3.69
C ARG A 147 3.31 18.32 3.11
N VAL A 148 3.45 17.15 3.72
CA VAL A 148 2.93 15.89 3.17
C VAL A 148 1.89 15.28 4.10
N ALA A 149 0.64 15.16 3.62
CA ALA A 149 -0.44 14.51 4.37
C ALA A 149 -0.19 13.00 4.48
N ALA A 150 -0.20 12.48 5.71
CA ALA A 150 -0.01 11.06 6.01
C ALA A 150 -1.35 10.33 5.89
N TYR A 151 -1.55 9.56 4.82
CA TYR A 151 -2.76 8.79 4.61
C TYR A 151 -2.49 7.30 4.72
N TYR A 152 -3.24 6.64 5.59
CA TYR A 152 -3.15 5.20 5.83
C TYR A 152 -4.17 4.39 5.02
N GLY A 153 -5.32 4.99 4.74
CA GLY A 153 -6.47 4.25 4.25
C GLY A 153 -7.13 3.39 5.33
N CYS A 154 -7.77 2.31 4.91
CA CYS A 154 -8.57 1.48 5.81
C CYS A 154 -7.91 0.13 6.15
N GLN A 155 -7.46 -0.64 5.14
CA GLN A 155 -7.12 -2.06 5.28
C GLN A 155 -5.69 -2.34 5.80
N MET A 156 -4.81 -1.34 5.86
CA MET A 156 -3.50 -1.53 6.51
C MET A 156 -3.61 -1.59 8.04
N LEU A 157 -4.68 -1.02 8.60
CA LEU A 157 -4.86 -0.86 10.04
C LEU A 157 -5.94 -1.76 10.63
N ARG A 158 -6.89 -2.24 9.81
CA ARG A 158 -8.10 -2.92 10.31
C ARG A 158 -8.38 -4.23 9.58
N PRO A 159 -8.91 -5.24 10.28
CA PRO A 159 -9.13 -5.29 11.74
C PRO A 159 -7.81 -5.30 12.51
N GLU A 160 -7.76 -4.60 13.65
CA GLU A 160 -6.51 -4.43 14.43
C GLU A 160 -5.95 -5.77 14.92
N GLU A 161 -6.80 -6.70 15.34
CA GLU A 161 -6.43 -8.03 15.79
C GLU A 161 -5.76 -8.89 14.71
N ILE A 162 -6.02 -8.59 13.43
CA ILE A 162 -5.43 -9.29 12.28
C ILE A 162 -4.17 -8.56 11.79
N MET A 163 -4.22 -7.23 11.72
CA MET A 163 -3.10 -6.41 11.22
C MET A 163 -1.95 -6.35 12.23
N GLY A 164 -2.23 -6.00 13.50
CA GLY A 164 -1.33 -6.17 14.65
C GLY A 164 0.02 -5.45 14.59
N PHE A 165 0.15 -4.39 13.78
CA PHE A 165 1.40 -3.64 13.67
C PHE A 165 1.41 -2.38 14.53
N GLU A 166 0.37 -1.59 14.44
CA GLU A 166 0.20 -0.33 15.20
C GLU A 166 -1.27 -0.09 15.52
N PRO A 167 -1.59 0.72 16.55
CA PRO A 167 -2.97 1.02 16.92
C PRO A 167 -3.74 1.69 15.78
N ALA A 168 -4.89 1.14 15.41
CA ALA A 168 -5.67 1.62 14.28
C ALA A 168 -6.23 3.04 14.46
N PHE A 169 -6.41 3.50 15.69
CA PHE A 169 -6.93 4.84 16.00
C PHE A 169 -5.84 5.90 16.14
N ASN A 170 -4.57 5.51 16.35
CA ASN A 170 -3.43 6.43 16.49
C ASN A 170 -2.16 5.84 15.86
N PRO A 171 -2.12 5.60 14.54
CA PRO A 171 -0.93 5.11 13.85
C PRO A 171 0.09 6.24 13.67
N HIS A 172 1.38 5.88 13.52
CA HIS A 172 2.50 6.82 13.36
C HIS A 172 3.46 6.45 12.22
N SER A 173 3.38 5.22 11.69
CA SER A 173 4.36 4.71 10.72
C SER A 173 4.51 5.57 9.46
N MET A 174 3.44 6.16 8.95
CA MET A 174 3.49 7.03 7.78
C MET A 174 4.11 8.39 8.11
N GLU A 175 3.75 8.98 9.23
CA GLU A 175 4.33 10.24 9.73
C GLU A 175 5.83 10.10 9.97
N ASP A 176 6.27 8.99 10.57
CA ASP A 176 7.68 8.71 10.84
C ASP A 176 8.48 8.58 9.54
N LEU A 177 7.94 7.88 8.53
CA LEU A 177 8.58 7.77 7.22
C LEU A 177 8.64 9.10 6.48
N ILE A 178 7.56 9.90 6.53
CA ILE A 178 7.53 11.25 5.93
C ILE A 178 8.57 12.15 6.61
N ALA A 179 8.59 12.17 7.95
CA ALA A 179 9.56 12.96 8.71
C ALA A 179 11.01 12.53 8.42
N ALA A 180 11.25 11.23 8.24
CA ALA A 180 12.57 10.71 7.87
C ALA A 180 13.11 11.28 6.55
N THR A 181 12.24 11.71 5.62
CA THR A 181 12.65 12.38 4.37
C THR A 181 13.05 13.85 4.55
N GLY A 182 12.82 14.44 5.74
CA GLY A 182 12.96 15.86 6.00
C GLY A 182 11.70 16.68 5.67
N ALA A 183 10.66 16.07 5.11
CA ALA A 183 9.36 16.71 4.90
C ALA A 183 8.59 16.86 6.23
N THR A 184 7.64 17.79 6.27
CA THR A 184 6.75 17.98 7.41
C THR A 184 5.51 17.09 7.26
N PRO A 185 5.30 16.07 8.11
CA PRO A 185 4.08 15.29 8.09
C PRO A 185 2.88 16.15 8.50
N VAL A 186 1.76 15.96 7.82
CA VAL A 186 0.50 16.64 8.09
C VAL A 186 -0.53 15.60 8.46
N THR A 187 -1.01 15.64 9.71
CA THR A 187 -2.15 14.86 10.16
C THR A 187 -3.46 15.51 9.71
N PHE A 188 -4.47 14.70 9.41
CA PHE A 188 -5.78 15.20 9.00
C PHE A 188 -6.90 14.21 9.37
N PRO A 189 -8.14 14.70 9.59
CA PRO A 189 -9.23 13.88 10.14
C PRO A 189 -9.54 12.60 9.33
N MET A 190 -9.45 12.65 8.00
CA MET A 190 -9.80 11.53 7.12
C MET A 190 -8.61 10.63 6.74
N SER A 191 -7.48 10.72 7.43
CA SER A 191 -6.26 9.95 7.15
C SER A 191 -6.45 8.42 7.14
N ARG A 192 -7.49 7.93 7.85
CA ARG A 192 -7.81 6.51 8.04
C ARG A 192 -9.14 6.11 7.40
N SER A 193 -9.72 6.97 6.57
CA SER A 193 -10.98 6.73 5.86
C SER A 193 -10.74 5.94 4.58
N CYS A 194 -11.80 5.33 4.03
CA CYS A 194 -11.72 4.63 2.75
C CYS A 194 -11.53 5.62 1.59
N CYS A 195 -10.64 5.30 0.65
CA CYS A 195 -10.45 6.08 -0.58
C CYS A 195 -11.61 5.93 -1.59
N GLY A 196 -12.51 4.96 -1.39
CA GLY A 196 -13.65 4.71 -2.28
C GLY A 196 -13.37 3.76 -3.44
N PHE A 197 -12.14 3.27 -3.63
CA PHE A 197 -11.81 2.39 -4.77
C PHE A 197 -12.72 1.17 -4.88
N PRO A 198 -13.08 0.42 -3.82
CA PRO A 198 -13.96 -0.74 -3.92
C PRO A 198 -15.33 -0.44 -4.51
N LEU A 199 -15.80 0.80 -4.42
CA LEU A 199 -17.11 1.20 -4.95
C LEU A 199 -17.08 1.58 -6.43
N MET A 200 -15.90 1.65 -7.05
CA MET A 200 -15.80 2.06 -8.47
C MET A 200 -16.49 1.10 -9.44
N GLY A 201 -16.64 -0.16 -9.07
CA GLY A 201 -17.35 -1.17 -9.86
C GLY A 201 -18.87 -1.19 -9.65
N SER A 202 -19.37 -0.74 -8.49
CA SER A 202 -20.79 -0.82 -8.12
C SER A 202 -21.49 0.53 -8.02
N ASN A 203 -20.82 1.53 -7.46
CA ASN A 203 -21.33 2.89 -7.29
C ASN A 203 -20.20 3.93 -7.43
N PRO A 204 -19.78 4.24 -8.68
CA PRO A 204 -18.64 5.13 -8.94
C PRO A 204 -18.78 6.53 -8.34
N SER A 205 -19.98 7.12 -8.32
CA SER A 205 -20.20 8.47 -7.78
C SER A 205 -19.94 8.52 -6.26
N VAL A 206 -20.35 7.49 -5.53
CA VAL A 206 -20.02 7.38 -4.10
C VAL A 206 -18.51 7.16 -3.92
N GLY A 207 -17.89 6.33 -4.75
CA GLY A 207 -16.44 6.12 -4.73
C GLY A 207 -15.66 7.41 -4.95
N ILE A 208 -16.06 8.23 -5.93
CA ILE A 208 -15.44 9.53 -6.22
C ILE A 208 -15.68 10.52 -5.07
N LYS A 209 -16.89 10.53 -4.47
CA LYS A 209 -17.18 11.38 -3.30
C LYS A 209 -16.31 11.04 -2.09
N LEU A 210 -16.05 9.77 -1.82
CA LEU A 210 -15.14 9.36 -0.76
C LEU A 210 -13.71 9.86 -1.01
N ALA A 211 -13.21 9.71 -2.23
CA ALA A 211 -11.90 10.25 -2.63
C ALA A 211 -11.83 11.76 -2.48
N TYR A 212 -12.86 12.48 -2.93
CA TYR A 212 -12.98 13.94 -2.77
C TYR A 212 -12.88 14.35 -1.30
N ASN A 213 -13.62 13.68 -0.41
CA ASN A 213 -13.63 14.00 1.01
C ASN A 213 -12.23 13.81 1.64
N VAL A 214 -11.53 12.73 1.29
CA VAL A 214 -10.15 12.47 1.75
C VAL A 214 -9.21 13.59 1.30
N LEU A 215 -9.20 13.90 0.00
CA LEU A 215 -8.32 14.92 -0.57
C LEU A 215 -8.64 16.32 -0.04
N LYS A 216 -9.92 16.66 0.08
CA LYS A 216 -10.37 17.94 0.67
C LYS A 216 -9.90 18.08 2.11
N SER A 217 -10.10 17.04 2.93
CA SER A 217 -9.70 17.06 4.35
C SER A 217 -8.19 17.26 4.52
N ALA A 218 -7.36 16.67 3.66
CA ALA A 218 -5.91 16.88 3.66
C ALA A 218 -5.54 18.29 3.14
N LYS A 219 -6.22 18.77 2.09
CA LYS A 219 -6.00 20.11 1.52
C LYS A 219 -6.32 21.21 2.51
N GLU A 220 -7.35 21.07 3.30
CA GLU A 220 -7.74 22.00 4.37
C GLU A 220 -6.68 22.14 5.46
N GLN A 221 -5.78 21.15 5.60
CA GLN A 221 -4.61 21.23 6.50
C GLN A 221 -3.37 21.81 5.81
N ASN A 222 -3.51 22.43 4.66
CA ASN A 222 -2.41 23.03 3.87
C ASN A 222 -1.34 22.01 3.48
N ALA A 223 -1.71 20.77 3.15
CA ALA A 223 -0.80 19.81 2.56
C ALA A 223 -0.48 20.18 1.11
N ASP A 224 0.77 19.99 0.71
CA ASP A 224 1.23 20.14 -0.68
C ASP A 224 1.01 18.84 -1.47
N LEU A 225 1.21 17.70 -0.82
CA LEU A 225 1.03 16.35 -1.34
C LEU A 225 0.35 15.45 -0.31
N LEU A 226 -0.23 14.35 -0.77
CA LEU A 226 -0.70 13.26 0.07
C LEU A 226 0.16 12.02 -0.19
N ALA A 227 0.79 11.44 0.85
CA ALA A 227 1.51 10.18 0.76
C ALA A 227 0.64 9.02 1.26
N HIS A 228 0.66 7.90 0.54
CA HIS A 228 -0.18 6.73 0.84
C HIS A 228 0.57 5.40 0.65
N PRO A 229 0.10 4.29 1.27
CA PRO A 229 0.77 2.99 1.25
C PRO A 229 0.08 1.94 0.35
N CYS A 230 -0.86 2.30 -0.51
CA CYS A 230 -1.68 1.31 -1.23
C CYS A 230 -1.78 1.63 -2.72
N SER A 231 -1.47 0.64 -3.58
CA SER A 231 -1.54 0.79 -5.04
C SER A 231 -2.96 1.07 -5.57
N LEU A 232 -4.01 0.58 -4.90
CA LEU A 232 -5.40 0.91 -5.26
C LEU A 232 -5.79 2.33 -4.81
N CYS A 233 -5.29 2.79 -3.65
CA CYS A 233 -5.46 4.18 -3.25
C CYS A 233 -4.73 5.13 -4.21
N HIS A 234 -3.59 4.71 -4.79
CA HIS A 234 -2.90 5.47 -5.81
C HIS A 234 -3.79 5.75 -7.01
N LEU A 235 -4.40 4.70 -7.56
CA LEU A 235 -5.35 4.85 -8.67
C LEU A 235 -6.51 5.80 -8.32
N GLN A 236 -7.07 5.66 -7.12
CA GLN A 236 -8.25 6.40 -6.72
C GLN A 236 -7.95 7.86 -6.37
N LEU A 237 -6.86 8.13 -5.65
CA LEU A 237 -6.56 9.46 -5.11
C LEU A 237 -5.68 10.32 -6.04
N ASP A 238 -4.90 9.69 -6.93
CA ASP A 238 -4.08 10.43 -7.91
C ASP A 238 -4.70 10.41 -9.30
N SER A 239 -4.82 9.22 -9.91
CA SER A 239 -5.20 9.11 -11.32
C SER A 239 -6.62 9.58 -11.63
N LEU A 240 -7.56 9.52 -10.65
CA LEU A 240 -8.96 9.90 -10.86
C LEU A 240 -9.30 11.35 -10.42
N GLN A 241 -8.33 12.20 -10.09
CA GLN A 241 -8.62 13.58 -9.67
C GLN A 241 -9.34 14.42 -10.74
N PHE A 242 -9.16 14.09 -12.03
CA PHE A 242 -9.91 14.74 -13.09
C PHE A 242 -11.44 14.52 -12.99
N LYS A 243 -11.87 13.34 -12.52
CA LYS A 243 -13.29 13.05 -12.25
C LYS A 243 -13.81 13.83 -11.05
N ILE A 244 -13.00 13.91 -9.98
CA ILE A 244 -13.32 14.72 -8.80
C ILE A 244 -13.51 16.19 -9.21
N LYS A 245 -12.58 16.72 -10.01
CA LYS A 245 -12.65 18.11 -10.50
C LYS A 245 -13.92 18.37 -11.29
N ALA A 246 -14.31 17.45 -12.17
CA ALA A 246 -15.51 17.56 -12.97
C ALA A 246 -16.79 17.48 -12.14
N GLU A 247 -16.87 16.52 -11.18
CA GLU A 247 -18.09 16.25 -10.40
C GLU A 247 -18.34 17.29 -9.31
N PHE A 248 -17.27 17.80 -8.66
CA PHE A 248 -17.38 18.74 -7.54
C PHE A 248 -17.00 20.19 -7.91
N ASN A 249 -16.73 20.48 -9.20
CA ASN A 249 -16.32 21.79 -9.69
C ASN A 249 -15.19 22.42 -8.87
N THR A 250 -14.16 21.62 -8.51
CA THR A 250 -13.05 22.12 -7.71
C THR A 250 -12.05 22.89 -8.56
N ASN A 251 -11.52 23.99 -8.02
CA ASN A 251 -10.43 24.77 -8.62
C ASN A 251 -9.04 24.36 -8.09
N TRP A 252 -8.94 23.28 -7.32
CA TRP A 252 -7.72 22.78 -6.71
C TRP A 252 -7.47 21.30 -7.04
N THR A 253 -6.23 20.89 -6.88
CA THR A 253 -5.77 19.50 -6.86
C THR A 253 -4.89 19.29 -5.63
N LEU A 254 -4.80 18.05 -5.15
CA LEU A 254 -3.84 17.62 -4.15
C LEU A 254 -3.21 16.32 -4.67
N PRO A 255 -2.04 16.39 -5.33
CA PRO A 255 -1.42 15.18 -5.87
C PRO A 255 -1.16 14.15 -4.79
N ALA A 256 -1.39 12.86 -5.12
CA ALA A 256 -1.14 11.75 -4.22
C ALA A 256 0.02 10.92 -4.76
N ILE A 257 1.03 10.68 -3.92
CA ILE A 257 2.20 9.88 -4.26
C ILE A 257 2.33 8.66 -3.34
N TYR A 258 2.94 7.63 -3.85
CA TYR A 258 3.21 6.45 -3.04
C TYR A 258 4.39 6.71 -2.09
N ILE A 259 4.35 6.14 -0.88
CA ILE A 259 5.37 6.43 0.16
C ILE A 259 6.80 6.14 -0.30
N THR A 260 7.03 5.12 -1.13
CA THR A 260 8.38 4.86 -1.67
C THR A 260 8.79 5.84 -2.75
N GLN A 261 7.87 6.51 -3.45
CA GLN A 261 8.22 7.62 -4.34
C GLN A 261 8.76 8.80 -3.53
N LEU A 262 8.13 9.13 -2.39
CA LEU A 262 8.62 10.17 -1.49
C LEU A 262 10.01 9.85 -0.93
N LEU A 263 10.20 8.61 -0.43
CA LEU A 263 11.50 8.14 0.04
C LEU A 263 12.56 8.17 -1.06
N GLY A 264 12.20 7.72 -2.26
CA GLY A 264 13.10 7.73 -3.43
C GLY A 264 13.59 9.13 -3.80
N LEU A 265 12.70 10.14 -3.78
CA LEU A 265 13.09 11.54 -3.97
C LEU A 265 14.12 11.98 -2.92
N ALA A 266 13.86 11.70 -1.65
CA ALA A 266 14.79 12.03 -0.57
C ALA A 266 16.13 11.29 -0.69
N PHE A 267 16.15 10.07 -1.23
CA PHE A 267 17.37 9.32 -1.53
C PHE A 267 18.14 9.86 -2.76
N GLY A 268 17.57 10.83 -3.47
CA GLY A 268 18.19 11.53 -4.59
C GLY A 268 17.91 10.94 -5.98
N PHE A 269 16.94 10.01 -6.11
CA PHE A 269 16.44 9.59 -7.41
C PHE A 269 15.66 10.72 -8.10
N LYS A 270 15.68 10.75 -9.43
CA LYS A 270 14.86 11.69 -10.20
C LYS A 270 13.39 11.26 -10.18
N ALA A 271 12.49 12.23 -10.29
CA ALA A 271 11.04 11.97 -10.27
C ALA A 271 10.61 11.01 -11.39
N GLU A 272 11.19 11.14 -12.57
CA GLU A 272 10.93 10.27 -13.72
C GLU A 272 11.35 8.82 -13.46
N GLU A 273 12.46 8.61 -12.76
CA GLU A 273 12.95 7.27 -12.39
C GLU A 273 12.04 6.57 -11.40
N LEU A 274 11.23 7.31 -10.67
CA LEU A 274 10.26 6.83 -9.68
C LEU A 274 8.84 6.74 -10.25
N GLY A 275 8.66 7.11 -11.52
CA GLY A 275 7.36 7.13 -12.17
C GLY A 275 6.37 8.15 -11.58
N ILE A 276 6.87 9.25 -11.00
CA ILE A 276 6.01 10.28 -10.39
C ILE A 276 5.18 10.98 -11.45
N GLY A 277 3.86 11.00 -11.24
CA GLY A 277 2.89 11.56 -12.17
C GLY A 277 2.99 13.09 -12.33
N LYS A 278 2.42 13.60 -13.43
CA LYS A 278 2.51 15.01 -13.81
C LYS A 278 2.04 15.98 -12.73
N LEU A 279 0.93 15.70 -12.05
CA LEU A 279 0.38 16.57 -11.01
C LEU A 279 1.36 16.75 -9.84
N ALA A 280 1.94 15.64 -9.36
CA ALA A 280 2.93 15.69 -8.28
C ALA A 280 4.23 16.36 -8.74
N LEU A 281 4.66 16.09 -9.98
CA LEU A 281 5.86 16.70 -10.55
C LEU A 281 5.74 18.24 -10.64
N GLU A 282 4.59 18.78 -10.98
CA GLU A 282 4.34 20.24 -11.04
C GLU A 282 4.50 20.87 -9.63
N VAL A 283 3.94 20.23 -8.59
CA VAL A 283 4.10 20.69 -7.20
C VAL A 283 5.56 20.59 -6.75
N LEU A 284 6.23 19.48 -7.02
CA LEU A 284 7.63 19.29 -6.65
C LEU A 284 8.54 20.33 -7.32
N LYS A 285 8.33 20.65 -8.61
CA LYS A 285 9.08 21.69 -9.32
C LYS A 285 8.84 23.07 -8.72
N SER A 286 7.59 23.41 -8.40
CA SER A 286 7.26 24.70 -7.78
C SER A 286 7.89 24.91 -6.40
N LYS A 287 8.26 23.80 -5.73
CA LYS A 287 8.91 23.77 -4.42
C LYS A 287 10.44 23.54 -4.52
N GLY A 288 10.99 23.36 -5.73
CA GLY A 288 12.43 23.17 -5.94
C GLY A 288 12.95 21.75 -5.74
N PHE A 289 12.09 20.72 -5.78
CA PHE A 289 12.46 19.31 -5.51
C PHE A 289 12.57 18.42 -6.77
N ALA A 290 12.28 18.91 -7.98
CA ALA A 290 12.38 18.16 -9.24
C ALA A 290 12.94 19.01 -10.38
#